data_f7b67683bd81df9184147af72a0a30a0
#
_entry.id   f7b67683bd81df9184147af72a0a30a0
#
_cell.length_a   1.000
_cell.length_b   1.000
_cell.length_c   1.000
_cell.angle_alpha   90.00
_cell.angle_beta   90.00
_cell.angle_gamma   90.00
#
_symmetry.space_group_name_H-M   'P 1'
#
loop_
_entity.id
_entity.type
_entity.pdbx_description
1 polymer ?
#
loop_
_entity_poly.entity_id
_entity_poly.type
_entity_poly.pdbx_seq_one_letter_code
_entity_poly.pdbx_strand_id
1 'polypeptide(L)'
;MRSLYWPIAERIPMVEVLPEGWPGVLRTFVWIAVGVMLLRLWLFFRVWWRRKASLSRDWCDYCRHQSRAVVDEEARTVTFSHVRDFTWRSTKDRDEHWERDVTFDLNAIKDVWYIVDHFGSLKGIAHTMLTFEFMDGKSVTFSFEARRDGRDRYSPWEGMWRAYELYLSIGFERDMIYLRTNARRNQVHRYRTTTSRRRERELFMLLARRSDELARTPEWYHSLSTTCATELRKLINDVAPIRIPYAWRLLLPGHSARMAFRLGLLERWGTFEETRDSSRIDLVAQAWDGSGEYSAMLDAALPEHPR
;
A
#
# COMPACT_ATOMS: atom_id res chain seq x y z
N MET A 1 -7.85 -44.14 -53.22
CA MET A 1 -8.89 -43.51 -52.40
C MET A 1 -9.06 -44.32 -51.13
N ARG A 2 -8.45 -43.90 -49.99
CA ARG A 2 -8.66 -44.52 -48.69
C ARG A 2 -9.37 -43.46 -47.82
N SER A 3 -10.61 -43.76 -47.44
CA SER A 3 -11.43 -42.94 -46.59
C SER A 3 -10.89 -43.04 -45.14
N LEU A 4 -10.45 -41.92 -44.55
CA LEU A 4 -10.15 -41.79 -43.17
C LEU A 4 -11.46 -41.63 -42.39
N TYR A 5 -11.92 -42.72 -41.77
CA TYR A 5 -12.94 -42.66 -40.73
C TYR A 5 -12.27 -42.15 -39.43
N TRP A 6 -12.73 -41.03 -38.86
CA TRP A 6 -12.45 -40.65 -37.50
C TRP A 6 -13.29 -41.50 -36.56
N PRO A 7 -12.69 -42.10 -35.52
CA PRO A 7 -13.49 -42.80 -34.53
C PRO A 7 -14.31 -41.75 -33.73
N ILE A 8 -15.60 -42.05 -33.60
CA ILE A 8 -16.55 -41.31 -32.79
C ILE A 8 -15.97 -41.21 -31.38
N ALA A 9 -15.80 -39.97 -30.91
CA ALA A 9 -15.38 -39.70 -29.54
C ALA A 9 -16.27 -40.48 -28.56
N GLU A 10 -15.69 -41.45 -27.89
CA GLU A 10 -16.32 -42.11 -26.73
C GLU A 10 -16.74 -41.02 -25.77
N ARG A 11 -18.04 -40.90 -25.55
CA ARG A 11 -18.60 -40.08 -24.49
C ARG A 11 -18.06 -40.62 -23.20
N ILE A 12 -17.11 -39.95 -22.56
CA ILE A 12 -16.69 -40.23 -21.23
C ILE A 12 -17.93 -40.00 -20.34
N PRO A 13 -18.51 -41.04 -19.77
CA PRO A 13 -19.68 -40.86 -18.90
C PRO A 13 -19.22 -40.15 -17.64
N MET A 14 -19.65 -38.91 -17.46
CA MET A 14 -19.37 -38.11 -16.22
C MET A 14 -19.90 -38.81 -14.95
N VAL A 15 -20.48 -39.97 -15.08
CA VAL A 15 -21.07 -40.77 -13.97
C VAL A 15 -20.04 -41.62 -13.22
N GLU A 16 -18.84 -41.86 -13.79
CA GLU A 16 -17.84 -42.78 -13.18
C GLU A 16 -16.89 -42.12 -12.15
N VAL A 17 -17.07 -40.84 -11.83
CA VAL A 17 -16.18 -40.13 -10.87
C VAL A 17 -16.50 -40.46 -9.41
N LEU A 18 -17.63 -41.07 -9.12
CA LEU A 18 -18.00 -41.44 -7.75
C LEU A 18 -17.84 -42.96 -7.53
N PRO A 19 -17.34 -43.38 -6.34
CA PRO A 19 -17.11 -44.79 -6.02
C PRO A 19 -18.33 -45.65 -6.28
N GLU A 20 -18.13 -46.78 -6.96
CA GLU A 20 -19.16 -47.82 -7.10
C GLU A 20 -19.51 -48.38 -5.70
N GLY A 21 -20.74 -48.27 -5.28
CA GLY A 21 -21.18 -48.74 -3.97
C GLY A 21 -21.90 -47.72 -3.11
N TRP A 22 -21.90 -46.43 -3.54
CA TRP A 22 -22.71 -45.46 -2.82
C TRP A 22 -24.21 -45.66 -3.16
N PRO A 23 -25.10 -45.63 -2.14
CA PRO A 23 -26.53 -45.65 -2.39
C PRO A 23 -26.94 -44.60 -3.41
N GLY A 24 -27.79 -44.91 -4.37
CA GLY A 24 -28.22 -44.01 -5.44
C GLY A 24 -28.70 -42.65 -4.93
N VAL A 25 -29.38 -42.63 -3.81
CA VAL A 25 -29.83 -41.43 -3.10
C VAL A 25 -28.64 -40.54 -2.72
N LEU A 26 -27.56 -41.10 -2.16
CA LEU A 26 -26.38 -40.34 -1.75
C LEU A 26 -25.66 -39.72 -2.96
N ARG A 27 -25.56 -40.43 -4.06
CA ARG A 27 -25.00 -39.90 -5.33
C ARG A 27 -25.81 -38.72 -5.86
N THR A 28 -27.14 -38.81 -5.78
CA THR A 28 -28.04 -37.71 -6.17
C THR A 28 -27.81 -36.47 -5.30
N PHE A 29 -27.71 -36.63 -3.97
CA PHE A 29 -27.43 -35.52 -3.06
C PHE A 29 -26.07 -34.87 -3.34
N VAL A 30 -25.03 -35.64 -3.64
CA VAL A 30 -23.72 -35.11 -3.99
C VAL A 30 -23.79 -34.25 -5.27
N TRP A 31 -24.49 -34.74 -6.30
CA TRP A 31 -24.63 -33.95 -7.55
C TRP A 31 -25.48 -32.71 -7.36
N ILE A 32 -26.53 -32.75 -6.55
CA ILE A 32 -27.29 -31.55 -6.17
C ILE A 32 -26.40 -30.56 -5.44
N ALA A 33 -25.60 -31.02 -4.47
CA ALA A 33 -24.68 -30.15 -3.73
C ALA A 33 -23.62 -29.51 -4.63
N VAL A 34 -23.03 -30.28 -5.56
CA VAL A 34 -22.11 -29.78 -6.58
C VAL A 34 -22.80 -28.75 -7.48
N GLY A 35 -24.01 -29.04 -7.96
CA GLY A 35 -24.78 -28.09 -8.78
C GLY A 35 -25.07 -26.76 -8.06
N VAL A 36 -25.49 -26.84 -6.80
CA VAL A 36 -25.72 -25.65 -5.95
C VAL A 36 -24.43 -24.88 -5.73
N MET A 37 -23.32 -25.58 -5.49
CA MET A 37 -22.01 -24.94 -5.32
C MET A 37 -21.58 -24.21 -6.61
N LEU A 38 -21.70 -24.87 -7.76
CA LEU A 38 -21.37 -24.26 -9.06
C LEU A 38 -22.26 -23.06 -9.37
N LEU A 39 -23.56 -23.14 -9.07
CA LEU A 39 -24.49 -22.02 -9.22
C LEU A 39 -24.09 -20.85 -8.31
N ARG A 40 -23.73 -21.12 -7.05
CA ARG A 40 -23.26 -20.07 -6.12
C ARG A 40 -21.95 -19.45 -6.60
N LEU A 41 -21.02 -20.24 -7.10
CA LEU A 41 -19.77 -19.73 -7.69
C LEU A 41 -20.06 -18.87 -8.92
N TRP A 42 -20.96 -19.33 -9.81
CA TRP A 42 -21.33 -18.56 -10.99
C TRP A 42 -22.01 -17.24 -10.63
N LEU A 43 -22.95 -17.24 -9.69
CA LEU A 43 -23.61 -16.02 -9.18
C LEU A 43 -22.59 -15.08 -8.52
N PHE A 44 -21.68 -15.64 -7.69
CA PHE A 44 -20.62 -14.87 -7.07
C PHE A 44 -19.75 -14.18 -8.13
N PHE A 45 -19.23 -14.93 -9.10
CA PHE A 45 -18.41 -14.36 -10.18
C PHE A 45 -19.17 -13.35 -11.04
N ARG A 46 -20.44 -13.62 -11.33
CA ARG A 46 -21.28 -12.68 -12.06
C ARG A 46 -21.48 -11.34 -11.34
N VAL A 47 -21.74 -11.38 -10.03
CA VAL A 47 -21.86 -10.18 -9.19
C VAL A 47 -20.50 -9.50 -9.06
N TRP A 48 -19.46 -10.25 -8.75
CA TRP A 48 -18.10 -9.76 -8.59
C TRP A 48 -17.57 -9.08 -9.86
N TRP A 49 -17.80 -9.67 -11.05
CA TRP A 49 -17.37 -9.09 -12.31
C TRP A 49 -18.04 -7.75 -12.62
N ARG A 50 -19.27 -7.57 -12.16
CA ARG A 50 -20.04 -6.33 -12.34
C ARG A 50 -19.72 -5.24 -11.33
N ARG A 51 -19.01 -5.55 -10.25
CA ARG A 51 -18.59 -4.54 -9.27
C ARG A 51 -17.66 -3.53 -9.95
N LYS A 52 -17.99 -2.24 -9.76
CA LYS A 52 -17.13 -1.12 -10.18
C LYS A 52 -16.59 -0.45 -8.93
N ALA A 53 -15.31 -0.03 -8.99
CA ALA A 53 -14.74 0.83 -7.97
C ALA A 53 -15.50 2.17 -7.95
N SER A 54 -15.62 2.79 -6.78
CA SER A 54 -16.46 3.98 -6.58
C SER A 54 -15.74 4.99 -5.68
N LEU A 55 -16.05 6.27 -5.88
CA LEU A 55 -15.62 7.35 -4.98
C LEU A 55 -16.68 7.68 -3.91
N SER A 56 -17.91 7.19 -4.09
CA SER A 56 -19.08 7.57 -3.29
C SER A 56 -19.61 6.43 -2.41
N ARG A 57 -18.74 5.90 -1.52
CA ARG A 57 -19.16 4.98 -0.46
C ARG A 57 -19.10 5.70 0.88
N ASP A 58 -19.64 5.09 1.91
CA ASP A 58 -19.52 5.55 3.30
C ASP A 58 -18.12 5.18 3.84
N TRP A 59 -17.14 5.97 3.40
CA TRP A 59 -15.73 5.72 3.72
C TRP A 59 -15.44 5.96 5.19
N CYS A 60 -14.56 5.14 5.77
CA CYS A 60 -14.03 5.41 7.09
C CYS A 60 -13.33 6.80 7.13
N ASP A 61 -13.42 7.47 8.27
CA ASP A 61 -13.02 8.87 8.42
C ASP A 61 -11.61 9.18 7.93
N TYR A 62 -10.64 8.32 8.28
CA TYR A 62 -9.23 8.52 7.90
C TYR A 62 -8.92 8.24 6.42
N CYS A 63 -9.90 7.76 5.63
CA CYS A 63 -9.78 7.57 4.19
C CYS A 63 -10.92 8.26 3.42
N ARG A 64 -11.61 9.21 4.06
CA ARG A 64 -12.77 9.93 3.50
C ARG A 64 -12.43 10.68 2.22
N HIS A 65 -11.32 11.42 2.21
CA HIS A 65 -10.92 12.26 1.10
C HIS A 65 -9.79 11.62 0.29
N GLN A 66 -10.08 11.29 -0.98
CA GLN A 66 -9.04 11.04 -1.96
C GLN A 66 -8.58 12.39 -2.49
N SER A 67 -7.35 12.78 -2.16
CA SER A 67 -6.81 14.10 -2.52
C SER A 67 -6.66 14.23 -4.03
N ARG A 68 -7.08 15.38 -4.56
CA ARG A 68 -6.71 15.84 -5.90
C ARG A 68 -5.38 16.56 -5.83
N ALA A 69 -4.67 16.55 -6.94
CA ALA A 69 -3.41 17.27 -7.05
C ALA A 69 -3.37 18.14 -8.30
N VAL A 70 -2.83 19.34 -8.15
CA VAL A 70 -2.48 20.24 -9.24
C VAL A 70 -0.97 20.35 -9.27
N VAL A 71 -0.36 20.00 -10.40
CA VAL A 71 1.07 20.11 -10.63
C VAL A 71 1.33 21.34 -11.50
N ASP A 72 2.09 22.28 -11.00
CA ASP A 72 2.63 23.41 -11.76
C ASP A 72 4.09 23.10 -12.09
N GLU A 73 4.35 22.71 -13.33
CA GLU A 73 5.69 22.34 -13.78
C GLU A 73 6.62 23.55 -13.93
N GLU A 74 6.07 24.73 -14.25
CA GLU A 74 6.84 25.96 -14.38
C GLU A 74 7.27 26.50 -13.02
N ALA A 75 6.34 26.62 -12.08
CA ALA A 75 6.62 27.03 -10.71
C ALA A 75 7.31 25.90 -9.90
N ARG A 76 7.31 24.65 -10.40
CA ARG A 76 7.78 23.45 -9.69
C ARG A 76 7.10 23.25 -8.34
N THR A 77 5.79 23.45 -8.32
CA THR A 77 4.97 23.25 -7.13
C THR A 77 3.90 22.18 -7.35
N VAL A 78 3.46 21.59 -6.25
CA VAL A 78 2.32 20.67 -6.23
C VAL A 78 1.38 21.10 -5.13
N THR A 79 0.10 21.27 -5.47
CA THR A 79 -0.95 21.61 -4.51
C THR A 79 -1.90 20.42 -4.36
N PHE A 80 -2.07 19.94 -3.13
CA PHE A 80 -3.03 18.89 -2.79
C PHE A 80 -4.29 19.48 -2.15
N SER A 81 -5.45 19.04 -2.61
CA SER A 81 -6.74 19.52 -2.10
C SER A 81 -7.02 19.15 -0.64
N HIS A 82 -6.46 18.02 -0.19
CA HIS A 82 -6.61 17.53 1.18
C HIS A 82 -5.35 16.81 1.62
N VAL A 83 -4.74 17.27 2.71
CA VAL A 83 -3.62 16.61 3.39
C VAL A 83 -4.05 16.30 4.81
N ARG A 84 -3.90 15.06 5.23
CA ARG A 84 -4.33 14.61 6.55
C ARG A 84 -3.39 15.10 7.64
N ASP A 85 -3.95 15.58 8.74
CA ASP A 85 -3.21 16.09 9.90
C ASP A 85 -3.95 15.78 11.20
N PHE A 86 -4.14 14.49 11.46
CA PHE A 86 -4.86 14.03 12.63
C PHE A 86 -3.98 14.01 13.87
N THR A 87 -4.57 14.35 15.01
CA THR A 87 -3.93 14.22 16.32
C THR A 87 -4.47 12.98 17.03
N TRP A 88 -3.62 11.99 17.24
CA TRP A 88 -3.99 10.70 17.80
C TRP A 88 -3.77 10.64 19.32
N ARG A 89 -4.79 10.23 20.07
CA ARG A 89 -4.70 9.85 21.47
C ARG A 89 -4.68 8.33 21.65
N SER A 90 -5.32 7.62 20.73
CA SER A 90 -5.28 6.15 20.62
C SER A 90 -5.61 5.71 19.19
N THR A 91 -5.64 4.41 18.91
CA THR A 91 -6.05 3.88 17.61
C THR A 91 -7.52 4.17 17.25
N LYS A 92 -8.33 4.57 18.23
CA LYS A 92 -9.77 4.84 18.05
C LYS A 92 -10.15 6.29 18.36
N ASP A 93 -9.34 6.96 19.17
CA ASP A 93 -9.58 8.32 19.62
C ASP A 93 -8.57 9.29 19.00
N ARG A 94 -9.07 10.26 18.26
CA ARG A 94 -8.30 11.24 17.50
C ARG A 94 -9.12 12.48 17.23
N ASP A 95 -8.44 13.59 17.04
CA ASP A 95 -9.01 14.78 16.42
C ASP A 95 -8.71 14.77 14.94
N GLU A 96 -9.77 14.88 14.11
CA GLU A 96 -9.65 14.83 12.66
C GLU A 96 -9.47 16.23 12.11
N HIS A 97 -8.35 16.45 11.44
CA HIS A 97 -8.09 17.66 10.70
C HIS A 97 -7.61 17.32 9.29
N TRP A 98 -8.13 18.06 8.32
CA TRP A 98 -7.74 17.96 6.92
C TRP A 98 -7.32 19.34 6.44
N GLU A 99 -6.01 19.52 6.26
CA GLU A 99 -5.48 20.71 5.63
C GLU A 99 -5.91 20.77 4.17
N ARG A 100 -6.35 21.94 3.72
CA ARG A 100 -6.82 22.15 2.35
C ARG A 100 -5.84 22.95 1.55
N ASP A 101 -5.75 22.62 0.25
CA ASP A 101 -4.98 23.36 -0.75
C ASP A 101 -3.52 23.60 -0.33
N VAL A 102 -2.91 22.52 0.20
CA VAL A 102 -1.52 22.56 0.68
C VAL A 102 -0.56 22.49 -0.50
N THR A 103 0.27 23.52 -0.63
CA THR A 103 1.27 23.63 -1.69
C THR A 103 2.65 23.25 -1.18
N PHE A 104 3.37 22.46 -1.96
CA PHE A 104 4.75 22.03 -1.74
C PHE A 104 5.64 22.53 -2.87
N ASP A 105 6.76 23.20 -2.53
CA ASP A 105 7.81 23.58 -3.48
C ASP A 105 8.76 22.39 -3.67
N LEU A 106 8.82 21.86 -4.88
CA LEU A 106 9.66 20.71 -5.21
C LEU A 106 11.17 21.01 -5.15
N ASN A 107 11.56 22.31 -5.20
CA ASN A 107 12.95 22.69 -5.02
C ASN A 107 13.38 22.68 -3.55
N ALA A 108 12.40 22.76 -2.64
CA ALA A 108 12.62 22.73 -1.20
C ALA A 108 12.65 21.31 -0.61
N ILE A 109 12.56 20.24 -1.43
CA ILE A 109 12.71 18.86 -0.94
C ILE A 109 14.11 18.72 -0.34
N LYS A 110 14.19 18.36 0.94
CA LYS A 110 15.43 18.17 1.70
C LYS A 110 15.88 16.71 1.64
N ASP A 111 15.00 15.78 2.00
CA ASP A 111 15.27 14.35 2.04
C ASP A 111 14.02 13.55 1.68
N VAL A 112 14.23 12.32 1.21
CA VAL A 112 13.17 11.34 0.98
C VAL A 112 13.45 10.08 1.80
N TRP A 113 12.45 9.66 2.56
CA TRP A 113 12.54 8.57 3.50
C TRP A 113 11.65 7.41 3.08
N TYR A 114 12.21 6.21 3.06
CA TYR A 114 11.49 4.97 2.88
C TYR A 114 11.10 4.41 4.26
N ILE A 115 9.83 4.34 4.52
CA ILE A 115 9.28 3.89 5.81
C ILE A 115 8.82 2.45 5.71
N VAL A 116 9.19 1.63 6.68
CA VAL A 116 8.72 0.25 6.84
C VAL A 116 8.12 0.11 8.24
N ASP A 117 6.81 -0.08 8.28
CA ASP A 117 5.99 -0.26 9.47
C ASP A 117 5.68 -1.75 9.64
N HIS A 118 6.37 -2.42 10.57
CA HIS A 118 6.15 -3.82 10.89
C HIS A 118 4.99 -3.96 11.88
N PHE A 119 3.95 -4.65 11.47
CA PHE A 119 2.80 -4.93 12.31
C PHE A 119 2.50 -6.43 12.40
N GLY A 120 1.98 -6.86 13.56
CA GLY A 120 1.73 -8.27 13.84
C GLY A 120 3.00 -9.06 14.20
N SER A 121 2.86 -10.37 14.34
CA SER A 121 3.92 -11.26 14.84
C SER A 121 4.88 -11.76 13.75
N LEU A 122 4.52 -11.64 12.48
CA LEU A 122 5.31 -12.16 11.36
C LEU A 122 6.21 -11.09 10.78
N LYS A 123 7.54 -11.31 10.84
CA LYS A 123 8.57 -10.38 10.35
C LYS A 123 8.42 -9.97 8.86
N GLY A 124 7.78 -10.80 8.05
CA GLY A 124 7.52 -10.50 6.64
C GLY A 124 6.37 -9.53 6.40
N ILE A 125 5.46 -9.37 7.38
CA ILE A 125 4.30 -8.50 7.26
C ILE A 125 4.68 -7.09 7.68
N ALA A 126 4.57 -6.16 6.75
CA ALA A 126 4.82 -4.75 7.00
C ALA A 126 4.02 -3.88 6.03
N HIS A 127 3.89 -2.62 6.36
CA HIS A 127 3.37 -1.58 5.47
C HIS A 127 4.52 -0.68 5.03
N THR A 128 4.47 -0.17 3.80
CA THR A 128 5.52 0.69 3.26
C THR A 128 4.96 2.01 2.80
N MET A 129 5.72 3.06 3.06
CA MET A 129 5.36 4.45 2.75
C MET A 129 6.59 5.23 2.30
N LEU A 130 6.36 6.41 1.74
CA LEU A 130 7.40 7.40 1.45
C LEU A 130 7.08 8.69 2.18
N THR A 131 8.06 9.24 2.88
CA THR A 131 7.99 10.59 3.46
C THR A 131 8.95 11.51 2.73
N PHE A 132 8.46 12.68 2.32
CA PHE A 132 9.25 13.76 1.78
C PHE A 132 9.38 14.84 2.83
N GLU A 133 10.59 15.18 3.17
CA GLU A 133 10.96 16.23 4.09
C GLU A 133 11.36 17.47 3.29
N PHE A 134 10.92 18.64 3.74
CA PHE A 134 11.17 19.92 3.10
C PHE A 134 12.05 20.81 3.97
N MET A 135 12.72 21.78 3.34
CA MET A 135 13.62 22.72 4.03
C MET A 135 12.89 23.65 5.01
N ASP A 136 11.57 23.82 4.85
CA ASP A 136 10.72 24.59 5.77
C ASP A 136 10.31 23.79 7.03
N GLY A 137 10.82 22.56 7.18
CA GLY A 137 10.54 21.66 8.30
C GLY A 137 9.28 20.81 8.12
N LYS A 138 8.48 21.03 7.08
CA LYS A 138 7.33 20.17 6.79
C LYS A 138 7.78 18.80 6.30
N SER A 139 7.03 17.77 6.70
CA SER A 139 7.24 16.42 6.21
C SER A 139 5.90 15.79 5.84
N VAL A 140 5.75 15.37 4.58
CA VAL A 140 4.54 14.75 4.04
C VAL A 140 4.78 13.30 3.68
N THR A 141 3.86 12.43 4.10
CA THR A 141 3.92 10.98 3.91
C THR A 141 2.85 10.51 2.93
N PHE A 142 3.26 9.68 1.99
CA PHE A 142 2.43 9.01 0.99
C PHE A 142 2.30 7.53 1.32
N SER A 143 1.05 7.05 1.39
CA SER A 143 0.75 5.68 1.76
C SER A 143 -0.36 5.11 0.87
N PHE A 144 -0.06 4.08 0.07
CA PHE A 144 -1.10 3.33 -0.64
C PHE A 144 -1.78 2.36 0.31
N GLU A 145 -3.09 2.47 0.42
CA GLU A 145 -3.89 1.72 1.39
C GLU A 145 -5.15 1.11 0.75
N ALA A 146 -5.70 0.11 1.42
CA ALA A 146 -7.02 -0.40 1.10
C ALA A 146 -8.08 0.56 1.66
N ARG A 147 -8.82 1.23 0.79
CA ARG A 147 -9.92 2.12 1.18
C ARG A 147 -11.10 1.29 1.63
N ARG A 148 -11.51 1.47 2.89
CA ARG A 148 -12.55 0.69 3.53
C ARG A 148 -13.79 1.54 3.80
N ASP A 149 -14.96 0.95 3.76
CA ASP A 149 -16.11 1.59 4.36
C ASP A 149 -16.04 1.56 5.90
N GLY A 150 -16.84 2.41 6.57
CA GLY A 150 -16.75 2.58 8.03
C GLY A 150 -17.06 1.32 8.84
N ARG A 151 -17.60 0.27 8.23
CA ARG A 151 -18.01 -0.99 8.86
C ARG A 151 -17.01 -2.12 8.64
N ASP A 152 -16.15 -2.00 7.63
CA ASP A 152 -15.25 -3.08 7.22
C ASP A 152 -14.01 -3.18 8.11
N ARG A 153 -13.65 -4.41 8.45
CA ARG A 153 -12.30 -4.73 8.95
C ARG A 153 -11.43 -5.17 7.79
N TYR A 154 -10.17 -4.75 7.78
CA TYR A 154 -9.25 -5.19 6.74
C TYR A 154 -9.02 -6.71 6.81
N SER A 155 -9.23 -7.36 5.69
CA SER A 155 -8.94 -8.77 5.48
C SER A 155 -8.11 -8.92 4.19
N PRO A 156 -6.90 -9.50 4.24
CA PRO A 156 -6.11 -9.77 3.04
C PRO A 156 -6.84 -10.67 2.04
N TRP A 157 -7.68 -11.60 2.54
CA TRP A 157 -8.49 -12.47 1.70
C TRP A 157 -9.56 -11.68 0.92
N GLU A 158 -10.29 -10.80 1.59
CA GLU A 158 -11.29 -9.95 0.94
C GLU A 158 -10.67 -8.99 -0.07
N GLY A 159 -9.46 -8.50 0.21
CA GLY A 159 -8.70 -7.69 -0.72
C GLY A 159 -8.33 -8.38 -2.03
N MET A 160 -8.46 -9.71 -2.15
CA MET A 160 -8.35 -10.44 -3.41
C MET A 160 -9.63 -10.40 -4.25
N TRP A 161 -10.76 -9.95 -3.67
CA TRP A 161 -12.09 -10.10 -4.25
C TRP A 161 -12.83 -8.76 -4.47
N ARG A 162 -12.10 -7.68 -4.78
CA ARG A 162 -12.69 -6.34 -5.01
C ARG A 162 -13.52 -5.85 -3.83
N ALA A 163 -13.04 -6.07 -2.62
CA ALA A 163 -13.69 -5.56 -1.41
C ALA A 163 -13.32 -4.10 -1.13
N TYR A 164 -12.10 -3.70 -1.49
CA TYR A 164 -11.54 -2.39 -1.16
C TYR A 164 -11.11 -1.66 -2.43
N GLU A 165 -11.27 -0.34 -2.46
CA GLU A 165 -10.66 0.51 -3.47
C GLU A 165 -9.21 0.85 -3.10
N LEU A 166 -8.40 1.11 -4.11
CA LEU A 166 -7.06 1.64 -3.92
C LEU A 166 -7.15 3.10 -3.47
N TYR A 167 -6.46 3.42 -2.41
CA TYR A 167 -6.44 4.73 -1.81
C TYR A 167 -5.00 5.21 -1.62
N LEU A 168 -4.68 6.42 -2.05
CA LEU A 168 -3.42 7.08 -1.73
C LEU A 168 -3.67 8.10 -0.61
N SER A 169 -3.32 7.69 0.61
CA SER A 169 -3.33 8.56 1.78
C SER A 169 -2.16 9.52 1.71
N ILE A 170 -2.44 10.81 1.87
CA ILE A 170 -1.46 11.89 1.95
C ILE A 170 -1.67 12.59 3.27
N GLY A 171 -0.64 12.64 4.11
CA GLY A 171 -0.73 13.25 5.43
C GLY A 171 0.61 13.68 5.97
N PHE A 172 0.61 14.58 6.94
CA PHE A 172 1.84 14.99 7.60
C PHE A 172 2.45 13.84 8.42
N GLU A 173 3.78 13.85 8.54
CA GLU A 173 4.51 12.80 9.23
C GLU A 173 4.05 12.65 10.68
N ARG A 174 3.76 13.76 11.36
CA ARG A 174 3.24 13.79 12.74
C ARG A 174 1.89 13.08 12.93
N ASP A 175 1.09 12.93 11.87
CA ASP A 175 -0.13 12.08 11.87
C ASP A 175 0.23 10.65 11.44
N MET A 176 0.79 10.52 10.23
CA MET A 176 0.95 9.24 9.57
C MET A 176 1.90 8.30 10.31
N ILE A 177 3.02 8.82 10.82
CA ILE A 177 4.02 8.03 11.53
C ILE A 177 3.64 7.88 13.00
N TYR A 178 3.14 8.95 13.64
CA TYR A 178 2.69 8.88 15.03
C TYR A 178 1.61 7.82 15.27
N LEU A 179 0.64 7.70 14.34
CA LEU A 179 -0.36 6.63 14.39
C LEU A 179 0.31 5.24 14.53
N ARG A 180 1.41 5.03 13.84
CA ARG A 180 2.10 3.73 13.76
C ARG A 180 3.01 3.49 14.96
N THR A 181 3.80 4.47 15.31
CA THR A 181 4.78 4.38 16.39
C THR A 181 4.16 4.48 17.79
N ASN A 182 3.27 5.46 18.00
CA ASN A 182 2.73 5.79 19.31
C ASN A 182 1.36 5.14 19.58
N ALA A 183 0.39 5.29 18.66
CA ALA A 183 -0.95 4.77 18.88
C ALA A 183 -1.04 3.25 18.67
N ARG A 184 -0.41 2.70 17.61
CA ARG A 184 -0.38 1.26 17.31
C ARG A 184 0.79 0.53 17.97
N ARG A 185 1.84 1.26 18.36
CA ARG A 185 3.09 0.73 18.93
C ARG A 185 3.77 -0.31 18.05
N ASN A 186 3.73 -0.08 16.77
CA ASN A 186 4.43 -0.91 15.79
C ASN A 186 5.93 -0.62 15.79
N GLN A 187 6.73 -1.57 15.33
CA GLN A 187 8.15 -1.35 15.05
C GLN A 187 8.30 -0.65 13.70
N VAL A 188 8.78 0.59 13.69
CA VAL A 188 8.89 1.42 12.49
C VAL A 188 10.34 1.76 12.20
N HIS A 189 10.73 1.60 10.94
CA HIS A 189 12.04 1.97 10.43
C HIS A 189 11.90 3.08 9.38
N ARG A 190 12.80 4.07 9.45
CA ARG A 190 12.85 5.24 8.57
C ARG A 190 14.22 5.28 7.89
N TYR A 191 14.28 4.79 6.64
CA TYR A 191 15.50 4.68 5.86
C TYR A 191 15.65 5.86 4.94
N ARG A 192 16.80 6.56 4.98
CA ARG A 192 17.10 7.61 4.02
C ARG A 192 17.36 7.00 2.64
N THR A 193 16.79 7.61 1.57
CA THR A 193 17.03 7.16 0.20
C THR A 193 18.27 7.83 -0.40
N THR A 194 18.92 7.17 -1.37
CA THR A 194 20.11 7.68 -2.07
C THR A 194 19.77 8.31 -3.42
N THR A 195 18.55 8.76 -3.59
CA THR A 195 18.06 9.36 -4.85
C THR A 195 18.64 10.74 -5.10
N SER A 196 18.76 11.13 -6.37
CA SER A 196 19.14 12.49 -6.73
C SER A 196 17.93 13.45 -6.62
N ARG A 197 18.18 14.72 -6.32
CA ARG A 197 17.15 15.77 -6.22
C ARG A 197 16.20 15.82 -7.42
N ARG A 198 16.71 15.56 -8.61
CA ARG A 198 15.89 15.49 -9.82
C ARG A 198 14.87 14.35 -9.72
N ARG A 199 15.31 13.14 -9.34
CA ARG A 199 14.42 11.97 -9.22
C ARG A 199 13.45 12.07 -8.05
N GLU A 200 13.86 12.73 -6.97
CA GLU A 200 12.97 13.04 -5.84
C GLU A 200 11.78 13.89 -6.30
N ARG A 201 12.06 14.97 -7.06
CA ARG A 201 11.02 15.81 -7.66
C ARG A 201 10.12 15.04 -8.64
N GLU A 202 10.73 14.25 -9.52
CA GLU A 202 10.00 13.43 -10.48
C GLU A 202 9.07 12.41 -9.74
N LEU A 203 9.58 11.77 -8.69
CA LEU A 203 8.79 10.83 -7.88
C LEU A 203 7.64 11.52 -7.15
N PHE A 204 7.87 12.71 -6.59
CA PHE A 204 6.82 13.49 -5.95
C PHE A 204 5.71 13.86 -6.96
N MET A 205 6.08 14.33 -8.15
CA MET A 205 5.13 14.61 -9.23
C MET A 205 4.34 13.37 -9.67
N LEU A 206 4.99 12.21 -9.77
CA LEU A 206 4.31 10.95 -10.11
C LEU A 206 3.29 10.55 -9.02
N LEU A 207 3.64 10.70 -7.74
CA LEU A 207 2.72 10.47 -6.62
C LEU A 207 1.53 11.44 -6.67
N ALA A 208 1.77 12.71 -6.99
CA ALA A 208 0.72 13.71 -7.15
C ALA A 208 -0.22 13.37 -8.31
N ARG A 209 0.32 13.05 -9.48
CA ARG A 209 -0.47 12.61 -10.64
C ARG A 209 -1.27 11.34 -10.32
N ARG A 210 -0.66 10.38 -9.64
CA ARG A 210 -1.34 9.15 -9.20
C ARG A 210 -2.49 9.42 -8.24
N SER A 211 -2.33 10.38 -7.33
CA SER A 211 -3.41 10.82 -6.43
C SER A 211 -4.59 11.42 -7.21
N ASP A 212 -4.30 12.28 -8.19
CA ASP A 212 -5.33 12.90 -9.02
C ASP A 212 -6.05 11.88 -9.93
N GLU A 213 -5.32 10.91 -10.48
CA GLU A 213 -5.89 9.79 -11.24
C GLU A 213 -6.87 8.98 -10.41
N LEU A 214 -6.48 8.60 -9.18
CA LEU A 214 -7.35 7.86 -8.27
C LEU A 214 -8.58 8.68 -7.83
N ALA A 215 -8.43 10.01 -7.74
CA ALA A 215 -9.54 10.90 -7.41
C ALA A 215 -10.54 11.10 -8.57
N ARG A 216 -10.13 10.81 -9.81
CA ARG A 216 -10.99 10.85 -11.01
C ARG A 216 -11.52 9.48 -11.39
N THR A 217 -10.65 8.47 -11.33
CA THR A 217 -10.94 7.10 -11.76
C THR A 217 -10.55 6.14 -10.65
N PRO A 218 -11.52 5.73 -9.80
CA PRO A 218 -11.23 4.83 -8.70
C PRO A 218 -10.86 3.45 -9.23
N GLU A 219 -9.91 2.81 -8.55
CA GLU A 219 -9.38 1.49 -8.87
C GLU A 219 -9.56 0.53 -7.69
N TRP A 220 -9.51 -0.78 -8.00
CA TRP A 220 -9.54 -1.79 -6.96
C TRP A 220 -8.16 -2.00 -6.33
N TYR A 221 -8.12 -2.00 -5.00
CA TYR A 221 -7.02 -2.60 -4.26
C TYR A 221 -7.01 -4.11 -4.46
N HIS A 222 -5.83 -4.70 -4.55
CA HIS A 222 -5.70 -6.16 -4.63
C HIS A 222 -4.50 -6.62 -3.81
N SER A 223 -4.72 -7.54 -2.85
CA SER A 223 -3.74 -7.96 -1.85
C SER A 223 -2.43 -8.56 -2.41
N LEU A 224 -2.36 -8.93 -3.68
CA LEU A 224 -1.15 -9.46 -4.32
C LEU A 224 -0.56 -8.52 -5.37
N SER A 225 -1.38 -7.79 -6.13
CA SER A 225 -0.92 -7.05 -7.31
C SER A 225 -0.98 -5.53 -7.16
N THR A 226 -1.79 -5.01 -6.24
CA THR A 226 -2.05 -3.57 -6.08
C THR A 226 -2.00 -3.22 -4.58
N THR A 227 -0.81 -3.41 -3.99
CA THR A 227 -0.53 -3.17 -2.57
C THR A 227 0.33 -1.92 -2.39
N CYS A 228 0.59 -1.51 -1.14
CA CYS A 228 1.51 -0.41 -0.85
C CYS A 228 2.87 -0.59 -1.53
N ALA A 229 3.48 -1.78 -1.41
CA ALA A 229 4.80 -2.05 -1.97
C ALA A 229 4.80 -2.15 -3.51
N THR A 230 3.74 -2.72 -4.12
CA THR A 230 3.67 -2.86 -5.57
C THR A 230 3.39 -1.54 -6.28
N GLU A 231 2.55 -0.68 -5.72
CA GLU A 231 2.28 0.66 -6.26
C GLU A 231 3.53 1.57 -6.14
N LEU A 232 4.15 1.62 -4.96
CA LEU A 232 5.41 2.35 -4.79
C LEU A 232 6.49 1.85 -5.74
N ARG A 233 6.64 0.53 -5.92
CA ARG A 233 7.58 -0.05 -6.87
C ARG A 233 7.36 0.44 -8.30
N LYS A 234 6.10 0.52 -8.76
CA LYS A 234 5.78 1.02 -10.11
C LYS A 234 6.33 2.43 -10.28
N LEU A 235 5.95 3.34 -9.39
CA LEU A 235 6.38 4.75 -9.45
C LEU A 235 7.91 4.93 -9.29
N ILE A 236 8.53 4.17 -8.38
CA ILE A 236 9.99 4.21 -8.20
C ILE A 236 10.70 3.72 -9.47
N ASN A 237 10.19 2.66 -10.13
CA ASN A 237 10.79 2.14 -11.35
C ASN A 237 10.70 3.10 -12.54
N ASP A 238 9.79 4.07 -12.52
CA ASP A 238 9.68 5.07 -13.57
C ASP A 238 10.77 6.15 -13.46
N VAL A 239 11.37 6.32 -12.26
CA VAL A 239 12.40 7.35 -12.01
C VAL A 239 13.76 6.76 -11.62
N ALA A 240 13.81 5.54 -11.09
CA ALA A 240 15.03 4.93 -10.61
C ALA A 240 15.93 4.45 -11.75
N PRO A 241 17.28 4.55 -11.60
CA PRO A 241 18.22 4.03 -12.60
C PRO A 241 18.28 2.50 -12.64
N ILE A 242 17.84 1.87 -11.57
CA ILE A 242 17.84 0.42 -11.40
C ILE A 242 16.41 -0.03 -11.15
N ARG A 243 15.94 -0.98 -11.95
CA ARG A 243 14.60 -1.53 -11.80
C ARG A 243 14.52 -2.47 -10.59
N ILE A 244 13.54 -2.20 -9.72
CA ILE A 244 13.15 -3.11 -8.65
C ILE A 244 12.37 -4.28 -9.28
N PRO A 245 12.87 -5.53 -9.22
CA PRO A 245 12.18 -6.67 -9.81
C PRO A 245 10.88 -6.96 -9.06
N TYR A 246 9.89 -7.55 -9.75
CA TYR A 246 8.73 -8.11 -9.09
C TYR A 246 9.15 -9.44 -8.43
N ALA A 247 9.23 -9.45 -7.11
CA ALA A 247 9.70 -10.58 -6.34
C ALA A 247 8.79 -10.84 -5.14
N TRP A 248 8.87 -12.04 -4.55
CA TRP A 248 8.11 -12.41 -3.35
C TRP A 248 8.30 -11.45 -2.17
N ARG A 249 9.45 -10.74 -2.10
CA ARG A 249 9.73 -9.70 -1.10
C ARG A 249 8.82 -8.48 -1.18
N LEU A 250 8.16 -8.26 -2.30
CA LEU A 250 7.13 -7.22 -2.44
C LEU A 250 5.78 -7.68 -1.87
N LEU A 251 5.54 -9.00 -1.88
CA LEU A 251 4.36 -9.61 -1.25
C LEU A 251 4.54 -9.70 0.28
N LEU A 252 5.79 -9.70 0.74
CA LEU A 252 6.18 -9.63 2.14
C LEU A 252 7.02 -8.36 2.39
N PRO A 253 6.37 -7.20 2.49
CA PRO A 253 7.04 -5.88 2.53
C PRO A 253 8.06 -5.72 3.67
N GLY A 254 7.96 -6.51 4.73
CA GLY A 254 8.96 -6.53 5.82
C GLY A 254 10.37 -6.91 5.35
N HIS A 255 10.53 -7.50 4.16
CA HIS A 255 11.82 -7.79 3.54
C HIS A 255 12.24 -6.81 2.44
N SER A 256 11.41 -5.82 2.16
CA SER A 256 11.63 -4.86 1.05
C SER A 256 12.83 -3.94 1.30
N ALA A 257 13.05 -3.50 2.55
CA ALA A 257 14.21 -2.67 2.90
C ALA A 257 15.55 -3.37 2.59
N ARG A 258 15.68 -4.68 2.87
CA ARG A 258 16.89 -5.45 2.53
C ARG A 258 17.11 -5.50 1.01
N MET A 259 16.04 -5.59 0.23
CA MET A 259 16.12 -5.54 -1.23
C MET A 259 16.55 -4.15 -1.71
N ALA A 260 15.92 -3.09 -1.21
CA ALA A 260 16.26 -1.71 -1.54
C ALA A 260 17.71 -1.37 -1.15
N PHE A 261 18.19 -1.83 0.02
CA PHE A 261 19.58 -1.69 0.45
C PHE A 261 20.55 -2.38 -0.52
N ARG A 262 20.28 -3.63 -0.95
CA ARG A 262 21.12 -4.36 -1.92
C ARG A 262 21.19 -3.68 -3.27
N LEU A 263 20.08 -3.04 -3.70
CA LEU A 263 20.00 -2.27 -4.94
C LEU A 263 20.67 -0.88 -4.83
N GLY A 264 21.18 -0.50 -3.63
CA GLY A 264 21.80 0.80 -3.42
C GLY A 264 20.79 1.96 -3.41
N LEU A 265 19.52 1.70 -3.13
CA LEU A 265 18.45 2.71 -3.05
C LEU A 265 18.33 3.34 -1.67
N LEU A 266 18.97 2.74 -0.67
CA LEU A 266 18.99 3.24 0.71
C LEU A 266 20.40 3.62 1.11
N GLU A 267 20.54 4.67 1.90
CA GLU A 267 21.79 5.06 2.53
C GLU A 267 22.31 3.93 3.41
N ARG A 268 23.63 3.78 3.43
CA ARG A 268 24.30 2.70 4.16
C ARG A 268 24.99 3.26 5.39
N TRP A 269 24.55 2.82 6.54
CA TRP A 269 25.17 3.10 7.83
C TRP A 269 25.87 1.83 8.37
N GLY A 270 26.68 1.19 7.49
CA GLY A 270 27.34 -0.08 7.73
C GLY A 270 26.66 -1.24 6.99
N THR A 271 26.62 -2.41 7.60
CA THR A 271 25.87 -3.59 7.13
C THR A 271 24.37 -3.31 7.09
N PHE A 272 23.60 -4.19 6.46
CA PHE A 272 22.15 -4.03 6.47
C PHE A 272 21.55 -4.08 7.88
N GLU A 273 22.09 -4.93 8.73
CA GLU A 273 21.65 -5.07 10.12
C GLU A 273 21.90 -3.78 10.91
N GLU A 274 23.10 -3.21 10.80
CA GLU A 274 23.44 -1.93 11.43
C GLU A 274 22.58 -0.79 10.88
N THR A 275 22.42 -0.71 9.55
CA THR A 275 21.53 0.28 8.92
C THR A 275 20.09 0.13 9.38
N ARG A 276 19.57 -1.10 9.48
CA ARG A 276 18.21 -1.36 9.98
C ARG A 276 18.05 -0.90 11.44
N ASP A 277 19.01 -1.27 12.28
CA ASP A 277 18.91 -0.97 13.72
C ASP A 277 19.05 0.55 13.96
N SER A 278 19.90 1.24 13.20
CA SER A 278 20.03 2.71 13.22
C SER A 278 18.80 3.43 12.63
N SER A 279 18.05 2.79 11.73
CA SER A 279 16.84 3.36 11.12
C SER A 279 15.60 3.25 12.00
N ARG A 280 15.69 2.60 13.14
CA ARG A 280 14.54 2.33 14.01
C ARG A 280 14.13 3.57 14.78
N ILE A 281 12.89 4.04 14.57
CA ILE A 281 12.39 5.31 15.11
C ILE A 281 11.28 5.14 16.18
N ASP A 282 10.67 3.97 16.31
CA ASP A 282 9.50 3.79 17.18
C ASP A 282 9.78 4.09 18.66
N LEU A 283 10.97 3.76 19.16
CA LEU A 283 11.33 4.02 20.54
C LEU A 283 11.49 5.53 20.83
N VAL A 284 12.12 6.25 19.90
CA VAL A 284 12.30 7.71 20.01
C VAL A 284 10.95 8.41 19.86
N ALA A 285 10.15 7.99 18.89
CA ALA A 285 8.81 8.51 18.67
C ALA A 285 7.89 8.33 19.90
N GLN A 286 7.97 7.19 20.57
CA GLN A 286 7.18 6.92 21.78
C GLN A 286 7.63 7.74 23.00
N ALA A 287 8.86 8.24 23.00
CA ALA A 287 9.37 9.12 24.05
C ALA A 287 9.02 10.60 23.80
N TRP A 288 8.45 10.96 22.66
CA TRP A 288 8.06 12.34 22.39
C TRP A 288 6.96 12.82 23.33
N ASP A 289 7.21 13.94 23.96
CA ASP A 289 6.33 14.55 24.99
C ASP A 289 5.29 15.52 24.40
N GLY A 290 5.25 15.67 23.07
CA GLY A 290 4.38 16.61 22.38
C GLY A 290 4.99 18.00 22.19
N SER A 291 6.24 18.25 22.64
CA SER A 291 6.94 19.50 22.44
C SER A 291 7.83 19.48 21.21
N GLY A 292 7.98 20.64 20.55
CA GLY A 292 8.79 20.77 19.34
C GLY A 292 8.23 20.05 18.12
N GLU A 293 8.97 20.12 17.02
CA GLU A 293 8.56 19.51 15.75
C GLU A 293 8.85 18.00 15.75
N TYR A 294 7.82 17.19 15.51
CA TYR A 294 7.90 15.73 15.52
C TYR A 294 8.93 15.19 14.53
N SER A 295 8.96 15.72 13.30
CA SER A 295 9.91 15.29 12.28
C SER A 295 11.35 15.63 12.65
N ALA A 296 11.59 16.80 13.24
CA ALA A 296 12.94 17.20 13.69
C ALA A 296 13.47 16.29 14.80
N MET A 297 12.59 15.86 15.70
CA MET A 297 12.95 14.90 16.75
C MET A 297 13.34 13.54 16.14
N LEU A 298 12.61 13.06 15.12
CA LEU A 298 12.95 11.83 14.42
C LEU A 298 14.28 11.94 13.68
N ASP A 299 14.57 13.08 13.04
CA ASP A 299 15.82 13.34 12.33
C ASP A 299 17.02 13.34 13.29
N ALA A 300 16.88 13.96 14.45
CA ALA A 300 17.95 14.02 15.46
C ALA A 300 18.33 12.63 16.02
N ALA A 301 17.46 11.65 15.90
CA ALA A 301 17.69 10.27 16.33
C ALA A 301 18.41 9.40 15.30
N LEU A 302 18.51 9.87 14.06
CA LEU A 302 19.13 9.13 12.96
C LEU A 302 20.60 9.56 12.78
N PRO A 303 21.46 8.68 12.21
CA PRO A 303 22.82 9.04 11.93
C PRO A 303 22.93 10.28 11.04
N GLU A 304 23.87 11.17 11.35
CA GLU A 304 24.14 12.33 10.51
C GLU A 304 24.54 11.90 9.09
N HIS A 305 24.01 12.63 8.11
CA HIS A 305 24.40 12.42 6.73
C HIS A 305 25.79 13.03 6.51
N PRO A 306 26.79 12.27 6.06
CA PRO A 306 28.02 12.85 5.54
C PRO A 306 27.66 13.62 4.26
N ARG A 307 27.56 14.94 4.38
CA ARG A 307 27.30 15.87 3.27
C ARG A 307 28.52 16.00 2.37
#